data_0fe2a927568feb66e615a9277a6dfd09
#
_entry.id   0fe2a927568feb66e615a9277a6dfd09
#
_cell.length_a   1.000
_cell.length_b   1.000
_cell.length_c   1.000
_cell.angle_alpha   90.00
_cell.angle_beta   90.00
_cell.angle_gamma   90.00
#
_symmetry.space_group_name_H-M   'P 1'
#
loop_
_entity.id
_entity.type
_entity.pdbx_description
1 polymer ?
#
loop_
_entity_poly.entity_id
_entity_poly.type
_entity_poly.pdbx_seq_one_letter_code
_entity_poly.pdbx_strand_id
1 'polypeptide(L)'
;MIRRAVLLVCVSVLLHVGLASAQESFPIMEQIAQKIIQKYQTSSCQQLAQQKSQPRTGPKAQMEQRAIQLLRDDPQMRTEFLNRVAGPIANKLFECGLIP
;
A
#
# COMPACT_ATOMS: atom_id res chain seq x y z
N MET A 1 -18.83 35.28 -29.74
CA MET A 1 -19.46 34.52 -28.65
C MET A 1 -19.10 33.04 -28.64
N ILE A 2 -19.17 32.34 -29.77
CA ILE A 2 -18.88 30.89 -29.84
C ILE A 2 -17.41 30.60 -29.48
N ARG A 3 -16.46 31.43 -29.90
CA ARG A 3 -15.04 31.24 -29.58
C ARG A 3 -14.72 31.31 -28.09
N ARG A 4 -15.42 32.14 -27.33
CA ARG A 4 -15.23 32.27 -25.88
C ARG A 4 -15.78 31.07 -25.13
N ALA A 5 -16.91 30.52 -25.58
CA ALA A 5 -17.49 29.32 -25.01
C ALA A 5 -16.60 28.08 -25.23
N VAL A 6 -16.01 27.96 -26.43
CA VAL A 6 -15.08 26.86 -26.76
C VAL A 6 -13.81 26.94 -25.92
N LEU A 7 -13.26 28.11 -25.70
CA LEU A 7 -12.07 28.31 -24.86
C LEU A 7 -12.34 27.91 -23.40
N LEU A 8 -13.51 28.28 -22.87
CA LEU A 8 -13.90 27.92 -21.50
C LEU A 8 -14.06 26.40 -21.32
N VAL A 9 -14.62 25.72 -22.33
CA VAL A 9 -14.77 24.27 -22.30
C VAL A 9 -13.40 23.57 -22.36
N CYS A 10 -12.48 24.05 -23.19
CA CYS A 10 -11.12 23.50 -23.28
C CYS A 10 -10.36 23.65 -21.96
N VAL A 11 -10.49 24.78 -21.28
CA VAL A 11 -9.83 25.03 -20.00
C VAL A 11 -10.37 24.09 -18.91
N SER A 12 -11.68 23.86 -18.87
CA SER A 12 -12.28 22.97 -17.89
C SER A 12 -11.88 21.51 -18.12
N VAL A 13 -11.77 21.07 -19.36
CA VAL A 13 -11.29 19.70 -19.70
C VAL A 13 -9.84 19.51 -19.27
N LEU A 14 -8.97 20.49 -19.51
CA LEU A 14 -7.57 20.43 -19.10
C LEU A 14 -7.42 20.36 -17.57
N LEU A 15 -8.25 21.07 -16.81
CA LEU A 15 -8.24 21.02 -15.37
C LEU A 15 -8.65 19.61 -14.86
N HIS A 16 -9.63 18.98 -15.48
CA HIS A 16 -10.07 17.63 -15.10
C HIS A 16 -8.98 16.58 -15.38
N VAL A 17 -8.30 16.67 -16.52
CA VAL A 17 -7.18 15.78 -16.86
C VAL A 17 -6.02 15.96 -15.89
N GLY A 18 -5.70 17.20 -15.51
CA GLY A 18 -4.64 17.49 -14.53
C GLY A 18 -4.93 16.90 -13.15
N LEU A 19 -6.17 16.95 -12.69
CA LEU A 19 -6.58 16.35 -11.41
C LEU A 19 -6.52 14.81 -11.45
N ALA A 20 -6.93 14.18 -12.55
CA ALA A 20 -6.88 12.73 -12.72
C ALA A 20 -5.45 12.20 -12.72
N SER A 21 -4.48 12.92 -13.32
CA SER A 21 -3.07 12.51 -13.36
C SER A 21 -2.33 12.70 -12.03
N ALA A 22 -2.87 13.49 -11.09
CA ALA A 22 -2.29 13.68 -9.76
C ALA A 22 -2.54 12.52 -8.81
N GLN A 23 -3.44 11.58 -9.16
CA GLN A 23 -3.74 10.40 -8.37
C GLN A 23 -2.98 9.19 -8.92
N GLU A 24 -1.71 9.09 -8.57
CA GLU A 24 -0.94 7.89 -8.88
C GLU A 24 -1.42 6.73 -8.00
N SER A 25 -1.71 5.59 -8.64
CA SER A 25 -2.04 4.35 -7.97
C SER A 25 -0.92 3.33 -8.18
N PHE A 26 -0.64 2.55 -7.15
CA PHE A 26 0.30 1.45 -7.20
C PHE A 26 -0.49 0.14 -7.03
N PRO A 27 -1.10 -0.42 -8.10
CA PRO A 27 -2.05 -1.54 -7.98
C PRO A 27 -1.44 -2.78 -7.33
N ILE A 28 -0.18 -3.09 -7.65
CA ILE A 28 0.53 -4.24 -7.09
C ILE A 28 0.79 -4.03 -5.60
N MET A 29 1.25 -2.84 -5.23
CA MET A 29 1.47 -2.46 -3.84
C MET A 29 0.18 -2.52 -3.04
N GLU A 30 -0.94 -2.05 -3.60
CA GLU A 30 -2.24 -2.10 -2.95
C GLU A 30 -2.71 -3.53 -2.68
N GLN A 31 -2.52 -4.44 -3.63
CA GLN A 31 -2.85 -5.85 -3.45
C GLN A 31 -2.01 -6.50 -2.35
N ILE A 32 -0.73 -6.21 -2.30
CA ILE A 32 0.17 -6.70 -1.25
C ILE A 32 -0.25 -6.13 0.10
N ALA A 33 -0.53 -4.83 0.17
CA ALA A 33 -0.99 -4.17 1.39
C ALA A 33 -2.29 -4.80 1.92
N GLN A 34 -3.26 -5.07 1.06
CA GLN A 34 -4.52 -5.71 1.42
C GLN A 34 -4.31 -7.10 2.00
N LYS A 35 -3.44 -7.90 1.42
CA LYS A 35 -3.11 -9.24 1.93
C LYS A 35 -2.44 -9.17 3.31
N ILE A 36 -1.55 -8.22 3.52
CA ILE A 36 -0.89 -8.01 4.80
C ILE A 36 -1.90 -7.57 5.86
N ILE A 37 -2.75 -6.60 5.54
CA ILE A 37 -3.80 -6.12 6.44
C ILE A 37 -4.72 -7.27 6.86
N GLN A 38 -5.21 -8.04 5.89
CA GLN A 38 -6.06 -9.20 6.12
C GLN A 38 -5.38 -10.22 7.03
N LYS A 39 -4.12 -10.53 6.78
CA LYS A 39 -3.33 -11.46 7.59
C LYS A 39 -3.27 -11.01 9.04
N TYR A 40 -2.96 -9.75 9.30
CA TYR A 40 -2.86 -9.23 10.66
C TYR A 40 -4.22 -9.13 11.34
N GLN A 41 -5.30 -8.84 10.63
CA GLN A 41 -6.64 -8.76 11.19
C GLN A 41 -7.21 -10.13 11.55
N THR A 42 -6.89 -11.16 10.77
CA THR A 42 -7.47 -12.51 10.92
C THR A 42 -6.60 -13.48 11.69
N SER A 43 -5.30 -13.22 11.82
CA SER A 43 -4.39 -14.10 12.55
C SER A 43 -4.49 -13.89 14.05
N SER A 44 -4.36 -14.98 14.83
CA SER A 44 -4.21 -14.91 16.28
C SER A 44 -2.80 -14.49 16.67
N CYS A 45 -2.63 -14.03 17.90
CA CYS A 45 -1.30 -13.69 18.42
C CYS A 45 -0.35 -14.90 18.37
N GLN A 46 -0.87 -16.09 18.66
CA GLN A 46 -0.10 -17.33 18.61
C GLN A 46 0.35 -17.66 17.19
N GLN A 47 -0.53 -17.51 16.20
CA GLN A 47 -0.19 -17.72 14.79
C GLN A 47 0.91 -16.78 14.32
N LEU A 48 0.83 -15.50 14.69
CA LEU A 48 1.87 -14.52 14.35
C LEU A 48 3.21 -14.86 14.99
N ALA A 49 3.22 -15.31 16.24
CA ALA A 49 4.43 -15.73 16.93
C ALA A 49 5.06 -16.96 16.24
N GLN A 50 4.26 -17.93 15.83
CA GLN A 50 4.73 -19.12 15.11
C GLN A 50 5.32 -18.77 13.77
N GLN A 51 4.70 -17.86 13.01
CA GLN A 51 5.22 -17.41 11.72
C GLN A 51 6.58 -16.72 11.87
N LYS A 52 6.78 -15.98 12.95
CA LYS A 52 8.04 -15.29 13.23
C LYS A 52 9.19 -16.25 13.51
N SER A 53 8.91 -17.40 14.08
CA SER A 53 9.93 -18.43 14.39
C SER A 53 10.22 -19.38 13.24
N GLN A 54 9.41 -19.38 12.19
CA GLN A 54 9.62 -20.24 11.01
C GLN A 54 10.68 -19.66 10.08
N PRO A 55 11.56 -20.54 9.52
CA PRO A 55 12.53 -20.09 8.52
C PRO A 55 11.82 -19.58 7.26
N ARG A 56 12.25 -18.44 6.77
CA ARG A 56 11.70 -17.83 5.55
C ARG A 56 12.44 -18.37 4.34
N THR A 57 11.95 -19.49 3.79
CA THR A 57 12.52 -20.14 2.61
C THR A 57 11.44 -20.41 1.58
N GLY A 58 11.85 -20.64 0.34
CA GLY A 58 10.98 -21.02 -0.76
C GLY A 58 10.43 -19.85 -1.57
N PRO A 59 9.47 -20.12 -2.49
CA PRO A 59 8.96 -19.12 -3.43
C PRO A 59 8.29 -17.92 -2.77
N LYS A 60 7.57 -18.12 -1.67
CA LYS A 60 6.92 -17.05 -0.92
C LYS A 60 7.94 -16.09 -0.31
N ALA A 61 9.01 -16.61 0.26
CA ALA A 61 10.08 -15.79 0.82
C ALA A 61 10.78 -14.97 -0.27
N GLN A 62 11.00 -15.54 -1.44
CA GLN A 62 11.57 -14.83 -2.59
C GLN A 62 10.67 -13.70 -3.06
N MET A 63 9.35 -13.90 -3.10
CA MET A 63 8.39 -12.86 -3.45
C MET A 63 8.38 -11.72 -2.43
N GLU A 64 8.47 -12.04 -1.16
CA GLU A 64 8.56 -11.04 -0.07
C GLU A 64 9.82 -10.20 -0.21
N GLN A 65 10.97 -10.82 -0.51
CA GLN A 65 12.23 -10.11 -0.72
C GLN A 65 12.17 -9.18 -1.93
N ARG A 66 11.54 -9.60 -3.02
CA ARG A 66 11.33 -8.74 -4.21
C ARG A 66 10.45 -7.56 -3.88
N ALA A 67 9.38 -7.76 -3.13
CA ALA A 67 8.50 -6.69 -2.70
C ALA A 67 9.24 -5.67 -1.83
N ILE A 68 10.06 -6.14 -0.88
CA ILE A 68 10.89 -5.28 -0.02
C ILE A 68 11.87 -4.48 -0.88
N GLN A 69 12.49 -5.10 -1.87
CA GLN A 69 13.44 -4.43 -2.77
C GLN A 69 12.75 -3.32 -3.56
N LEU A 70 11.57 -3.56 -4.11
CA LEU A 70 10.78 -2.55 -4.80
C LEU A 70 10.47 -1.35 -3.90
N LEU A 71 10.10 -1.60 -2.65
CA LEU A 71 9.80 -0.55 -1.69
C LEU A 71 11.05 0.24 -1.29
N ARG A 72 12.21 -0.39 -1.26
CA ARG A 72 13.48 0.30 -0.99
C ARG A 72 13.90 1.20 -2.14
N ASP A 73 13.65 0.77 -3.38
CA ASP A 73 14.04 1.50 -4.59
C ASP A 73 13.09 2.65 -4.91
N ASP A 74 11.84 2.60 -4.41
CA ASP A 74 10.84 3.63 -4.65
C ASP A 74 10.32 4.21 -3.32
N PRO A 75 10.87 5.38 -2.88
CA PRO A 75 10.46 6.00 -1.63
C PRO A 75 8.98 6.41 -1.59
N GLN A 76 8.41 6.78 -2.71
CA GLN A 76 7.01 7.20 -2.81
C GLN A 76 6.08 5.99 -2.61
N MET A 77 6.37 4.89 -3.28
CA MET A 77 5.65 3.63 -3.12
C MET A 77 5.74 3.13 -1.67
N ARG A 78 6.93 3.21 -1.07
CA ARG A 78 7.15 2.83 0.33
C ARG A 78 6.30 3.64 1.29
N THR A 79 6.23 4.95 1.11
CA THR A 79 5.42 5.84 1.96
C THR A 79 3.94 5.46 1.87
N GLU A 80 3.42 5.26 0.67
CA GLU A 80 2.03 4.84 0.46
C GLU A 80 1.75 3.47 1.10
N PHE A 81 2.65 2.53 0.94
CA PHE A 81 2.55 1.21 1.54
C PHE A 81 2.50 1.29 3.07
N LEU A 82 3.45 1.99 3.69
CA LEU A 82 3.51 2.15 5.14
C LEU A 82 2.28 2.85 5.70
N ASN A 83 1.77 3.87 5.01
CA ASN A 83 0.56 4.56 5.42
C ASN A 83 -0.67 3.63 5.46
N ARG A 84 -0.71 2.62 4.61
CA ARG A 84 -1.81 1.66 4.58
C ARG A 84 -1.70 0.57 5.63
N VAL A 85 -0.51 0.01 5.82
CA VAL A 85 -0.32 -1.18 6.65
C VAL A 85 0.03 -0.87 8.11
N ALA A 86 0.58 0.30 8.39
CA ALA A 86 1.08 0.63 9.72
C ALA A 86 0.00 0.57 10.80
N GLY A 87 -1.17 1.14 10.55
CA GLY A 87 -2.28 1.11 11.51
C GLY A 87 -2.74 -0.30 11.87
N PRO A 88 -3.15 -1.14 10.91
CA PRO A 88 -3.57 -2.51 11.18
C PRO A 88 -2.49 -3.37 11.84
N ILE A 89 -1.23 -3.23 11.41
CA ILE A 89 -0.10 -3.96 12.02
C ILE A 89 0.11 -3.50 13.47
N ALA A 90 0.17 -2.20 13.71
CA ALA A 90 0.38 -1.65 15.04
C ALA A 90 -0.74 -2.03 15.99
N ASN A 91 -1.99 -1.97 15.56
CA ASN A 91 -3.15 -2.39 16.36
C ASN A 91 -3.03 -3.87 16.78
N LYS A 92 -2.67 -4.73 15.84
CA LYS A 92 -2.51 -6.15 16.13
C LYS A 92 -1.36 -6.43 17.09
N LEU A 93 -0.23 -5.80 16.89
CA LEU A 93 0.93 -5.92 17.75
C LEU A 93 0.60 -5.41 19.17
N PHE A 94 -0.17 -4.34 19.27
CA PHE A 94 -0.62 -3.81 20.55
C PHE A 94 -1.56 -4.80 21.29
N GLU A 95 -2.53 -5.36 20.57
CA GLU A 95 -3.42 -6.40 21.11
C GLU A 95 -2.66 -7.61 21.63
N CYS A 96 -1.58 -7.99 20.94
CA CYS A 96 -0.75 -9.13 21.30
C CYS A 96 0.29 -8.81 22.39
N GLY A 97 0.34 -7.58 22.89
CA GLY A 97 1.31 -7.16 23.90
C GLY A 97 2.75 -7.10 23.39
N LEU A 98 2.95 -6.94 22.09
CA LEU A 98 4.26 -6.87 21.46
C LEU A 98 4.79 -5.43 21.33
N ILE A 99 3.95 -4.45 21.60
CA ILE A 99 4.31 -3.03 21.70
C ILE A 99 4.00 -2.59 23.12
N PRO A 100 4.99 -2.01 23.82
CA PRO A 100 4.78 -1.50 25.18
C PRO A 100 3.86 -0.28 25.23
#